data_a4e75fb353005fca9bd927ba5e2b56b9
#
_entry.id   a4e75fb353005fca9bd927ba5e2b56b9
#
_cell.length_a   1.000
_cell.length_b   1.000
_cell.length_c   1.000
_cell.angle_alpha   90.00
_cell.angle_beta   90.00
_cell.angle_gamma   90.00
#
_symmetry.space_group_name_H-M   'P 1'
#
loop_
_entity.id
_entity.type
_entity.pdbx_description
1 polymer ?
#
loop_
_entity_poly.entity_id
_entity_poly.type
_entity_poly.pdbx_seq_one_letter_code
_entity_poly.pdbx_strand_id
1 'polypeptide(L)'
;FADDMSVAVAELEKNIEKYAQLRKHMSDELKEIQLIRKDLERITYNAGIDIENYAELSESDIEIKDFESVAKEYEQTAKEYSSILKLEYKKADEFNKYKTKLIDELKNYNGAELAVEVNVSVELPVNAAKTEQLVKSIEDTNSFIELEKERVHKGIEDMERIKDNFENRCIQTCCNIKTELERLPKLSHIRMDNEDIAIIGLYIPYVREEMYKDRMSAYIDETIVAAESFKEQEERFRYIRSRLSWKRLFSVIVTDMNSVRINLYKRERIKDQSRYLRYEEAVGSTGQSQGIYIQFLIAIINYISNMNTVSDGQPLGKTIFIDNPFGAAKDIYIWEPIFKLLAVNHVQLIVPARGATP
;
A
#
# COMPACT_ATOMS: atom_id res chain seq x y z
N PHE A 1 -13.51 48.33 -106.89
CA PHE A 1 -13.58 49.18 -105.66
C PHE A 1 -14.72 48.79 -104.73
N ALA A 2 -15.91 48.46 -105.21
CA ALA A 2 -17.03 48.03 -104.39
C ALA A 2 -16.82 46.58 -103.86
N ASP A 3 -16.27 45.71 -104.70
CA ASP A 3 -15.96 44.34 -104.36
C ASP A 3 -14.80 44.26 -103.30
N ASP A 4 -13.79 45.12 -103.42
CA ASP A 4 -12.68 45.21 -102.47
C ASP A 4 -13.16 45.73 -101.12
N MET A 5 -14.12 46.64 -101.11
CA MET A 5 -14.74 47.14 -99.87
C MET A 5 -15.61 46.10 -99.23
N SER A 6 -16.33 45.26 -99.96
CA SER A 6 -17.17 44.19 -99.40
C SER A 6 -16.32 43.08 -98.76
N VAL A 7 -15.21 42.76 -99.42
CA VAL A 7 -14.23 41.80 -98.87
C VAL A 7 -13.59 42.33 -97.56
N ALA A 8 -13.20 43.61 -97.53
CA ALA A 8 -12.63 44.26 -96.36
C ALA A 8 -13.65 44.33 -95.20
N VAL A 9 -14.93 44.60 -95.48
CA VAL A 9 -16.00 44.59 -94.49
C VAL A 9 -16.22 43.18 -93.91
N ALA A 10 -16.29 42.15 -94.76
CA ALA A 10 -16.44 40.76 -94.33
C ALA A 10 -15.24 40.28 -93.49
N GLU A 11 -14.02 40.74 -93.82
CA GLU A 11 -12.83 40.43 -93.03
C GLU A 11 -12.83 41.15 -91.69
N LEU A 12 -13.32 42.39 -91.60
CA LEU A 12 -13.51 43.12 -90.35
C LEU A 12 -14.59 42.49 -89.49
N GLU A 13 -15.71 42.08 -90.04
CA GLU A 13 -16.77 41.37 -89.31
C GLU A 13 -16.25 40.05 -88.70
N LYS A 14 -15.49 39.27 -89.46
CA LYS A 14 -14.85 38.05 -88.98
C LYS A 14 -13.85 38.30 -87.84
N ASN A 15 -13.09 39.38 -87.94
CA ASN A 15 -12.16 39.78 -86.91
C ASN A 15 -12.90 40.27 -85.65
N ILE A 16 -14.00 41.02 -85.78
CA ILE A 16 -14.85 41.45 -84.68
C ILE A 16 -15.41 40.20 -83.92
N GLU A 17 -15.92 39.25 -84.69
CA GLU A 17 -16.45 38.01 -84.09
C GLU A 17 -15.35 37.21 -83.35
N LYS A 18 -14.17 37.08 -83.98
CA LYS A 18 -13.02 36.46 -83.36
C LYS A 18 -12.59 37.15 -82.06
N TYR A 19 -12.52 38.48 -82.06
CA TYR A 19 -12.18 39.24 -80.85
C TYR A 19 -13.29 39.20 -79.81
N ALA A 20 -14.56 39.12 -80.21
CA ALA A 20 -15.65 38.92 -79.25
C ALA A 20 -15.59 37.55 -78.56
N GLN A 21 -15.26 36.49 -79.30
CA GLN A 21 -15.06 35.17 -78.78
C GLN A 21 -13.85 35.13 -77.84
N LEU A 22 -12.72 35.73 -78.22
CA LEU A 22 -11.51 35.79 -77.37
C LEU A 22 -11.78 36.56 -76.07
N ARG A 23 -12.47 37.70 -76.16
CA ARG A 23 -12.85 38.49 -74.97
C ARG A 23 -13.74 37.71 -74.02
N LYS A 24 -14.69 36.93 -74.52
CA LYS A 24 -15.56 36.09 -73.76
C LYS A 24 -14.72 35.01 -73.03
N HIS A 25 -13.83 34.34 -73.75
CA HIS A 25 -12.96 33.34 -73.21
C HIS A 25 -12.07 33.91 -72.07
N MET A 26 -11.38 35.01 -72.28
CA MET A 26 -10.58 35.70 -71.30
C MET A 26 -11.41 36.14 -70.05
N SER A 27 -12.67 36.55 -70.25
CA SER A 27 -13.57 36.93 -69.16
C SER A 27 -13.96 35.72 -68.28
N ASP A 28 -14.16 34.59 -68.93
CA ASP A 28 -14.53 33.36 -68.22
C ASP A 28 -13.31 32.79 -67.44
N GLU A 29 -12.11 32.79 -68.01
CA GLU A 29 -10.84 32.45 -67.34
C GLU A 29 -10.58 33.39 -66.15
N LEU A 30 -10.81 34.71 -66.31
CA LEU A 30 -10.64 35.68 -65.23
C LEU A 30 -11.57 35.36 -64.02
N LYS A 31 -12.80 34.92 -64.26
CA LYS A 31 -13.75 34.55 -63.21
C LYS A 31 -13.27 33.30 -62.49
N GLU A 32 -12.77 32.31 -63.23
CA GLU A 32 -12.23 31.07 -62.59
C GLU A 32 -10.99 31.38 -61.76
N ILE A 33 -10.06 32.22 -62.25
CA ILE A 33 -8.91 32.67 -61.47
C ILE A 33 -9.34 33.37 -60.17
N GLN A 34 -10.39 34.23 -60.25
CA GLN A 34 -10.91 34.88 -59.03
C GLN A 34 -11.54 33.92 -58.03
N LEU A 35 -12.17 32.82 -58.49
CA LEU A 35 -12.71 31.78 -57.63
C LEU A 35 -11.58 30.98 -56.95
N ILE A 36 -10.58 30.60 -57.77
CA ILE A 36 -9.40 29.90 -57.27
C ILE A 36 -8.69 30.73 -56.17
N ARG A 37 -8.50 32.02 -56.45
CA ARG A 37 -7.90 32.95 -55.49
C ARG A 37 -8.67 33.01 -54.17
N LYS A 38 -9.97 33.13 -54.17
CA LYS A 38 -10.81 33.18 -52.98
C LYS A 38 -10.75 31.87 -52.19
N ASP A 39 -10.73 30.76 -52.89
CA ASP A 39 -10.61 29.47 -52.21
C ASP A 39 -9.25 29.28 -51.58
N LEU A 40 -8.16 29.71 -52.23
CA LEU A 40 -6.82 29.70 -51.64
C LEU A 40 -6.73 30.62 -50.42
N GLU A 41 -7.28 31.82 -50.46
CA GLU A 41 -7.35 32.74 -49.31
C GLU A 41 -8.11 32.10 -48.13
N ARG A 42 -9.21 31.40 -48.41
CA ARG A 42 -9.98 30.67 -47.39
C ARG A 42 -9.19 29.51 -46.80
N ILE A 43 -8.49 28.74 -47.61
CA ILE A 43 -7.68 27.59 -47.20
C ILE A 43 -6.52 28.05 -46.31
N THR A 44 -5.79 29.09 -46.74
CA THR A 44 -4.66 29.64 -45.97
C THR A 44 -5.10 30.22 -44.63
N TYR A 45 -6.25 30.94 -44.63
CA TYR A 45 -6.83 31.43 -43.37
C TYR A 45 -7.20 30.30 -42.41
N ASN A 46 -7.88 29.27 -42.90
CA ASN A 46 -8.29 28.14 -42.07
C ASN A 46 -7.09 27.29 -41.59
N ALA A 47 -6.03 27.23 -42.36
CA ALA A 47 -4.79 26.54 -41.97
C ALA A 47 -3.91 27.37 -41.03
N GLY A 48 -4.27 28.61 -40.72
CA GLY A 48 -3.48 29.51 -39.87
C GLY A 48 -2.14 29.89 -40.52
N ILE A 49 -2.06 29.80 -41.83
CA ILE A 49 -0.87 30.17 -42.61
C ILE A 49 -0.86 31.68 -42.79
N ASP A 50 0.10 32.35 -42.21
CA ASP A 50 0.32 33.78 -42.38
C ASP A 50 1.16 34.00 -43.63
N ILE A 51 0.48 34.41 -44.73
CA ILE A 51 1.11 34.60 -46.02
C ILE A 51 2.12 35.76 -45.99
N GLU A 52 1.95 36.73 -45.08
CA GLU A 52 2.87 37.87 -44.95
C GLU A 52 4.27 37.46 -44.42
N ASN A 53 4.40 36.29 -43.82
CA ASN A 53 5.67 35.75 -43.33
C ASN A 53 6.45 34.93 -44.37
N TYR A 54 5.90 34.68 -45.55
CA TYR A 54 6.64 34.04 -46.63
C TYR A 54 7.47 35.07 -47.39
N ALA A 55 8.74 34.77 -47.64
CA ALA A 55 9.63 35.61 -48.36
C ALA A 55 9.02 36.03 -49.70
N GLU A 56 9.07 37.33 -50.02
CA GLU A 56 8.68 37.83 -51.33
C GLU A 56 9.46 37.04 -52.39
N LEU A 57 8.71 36.27 -53.22
CA LEU A 57 9.29 35.61 -54.38
C LEU A 57 9.74 36.72 -55.34
N SER A 58 10.99 36.68 -55.81
CA SER A 58 11.46 37.60 -56.80
C SER A 58 10.71 37.31 -58.09
N GLU A 59 10.48 38.36 -58.91
CA GLU A 59 9.80 38.20 -60.23
C GLU A 59 10.50 37.14 -61.12
N SER A 60 11.77 36.89 -60.91
CA SER A 60 12.58 35.86 -61.61
C SER A 60 12.21 34.43 -61.22
N ASP A 61 11.57 34.25 -60.07
CA ASP A 61 11.23 32.92 -59.55
C ASP A 61 9.80 32.50 -59.89
N ILE A 62 9.06 33.36 -60.54
CA ILE A 62 7.69 33.11 -61.01
C ILE A 62 7.71 32.46 -62.41
N GLU A 63 7.45 31.16 -62.42
CA GLU A 63 7.24 30.42 -63.65
C GLU A 63 5.87 30.77 -64.22
N ILE A 64 5.84 31.39 -65.41
CA ILE A 64 4.56 31.74 -66.08
C ILE A 64 3.99 30.45 -66.73
N LYS A 65 3.03 29.85 -66.03
CA LYS A 65 2.27 28.68 -66.50
C LYS A 65 1.00 29.15 -67.25
N ASP A 66 0.61 28.34 -68.20
CA ASP A 66 -0.71 28.57 -68.85
C ASP A 66 -1.85 28.28 -67.85
N PHE A 67 -3.03 28.88 -68.12
CA PHE A 67 -4.18 28.76 -67.25
C PHE A 67 -4.66 27.31 -67.06
N GLU A 68 -4.62 26.48 -68.12
CA GLU A 68 -5.02 25.06 -68.02
C GLU A 68 -4.15 24.25 -67.06
N SER A 69 -2.84 24.49 -67.10
CA SER A 69 -1.89 23.88 -66.20
C SER A 69 -2.14 24.28 -64.74
N VAL A 70 -2.36 25.58 -64.48
CA VAL A 70 -2.65 26.09 -63.11
C VAL A 70 -3.99 25.56 -62.58
N ALA A 71 -5.03 25.55 -63.43
CA ALA A 71 -6.33 25.02 -63.05
C ALA A 71 -6.26 23.52 -62.66
N LYS A 72 -5.50 22.74 -63.42
CA LYS A 72 -5.30 21.31 -63.17
C LYS A 72 -4.52 21.07 -61.87
N GLU A 73 -3.44 21.80 -61.65
CA GLU A 73 -2.67 21.72 -60.35
C GLU A 73 -3.56 22.12 -59.18
N TYR A 74 -4.35 23.17 -59.30
CA TYR A 74 -5.31 23.60 -58.31
C TYR A 74 -6.31 22.47 -57.97
N GLU A 75 -6.96 21.90 -59.00
CA GLU A 75 -7.94 20.82 -58.79
C GLU A 75 -7.34 19.62 -58.07
N GLN A 76 -6.11 19.24 -58.42
CA GLN A 76 -5.40 18.16 -57.77
C GLN A 76 -5.09 18.51 -56.30
N THR A 77 -4.50 19.67 -56.05
CA THR A 77 -4.14 20.14 -54.71
C THR A 77 -5.39 20.32 -53.83
N ALA A 78 -6.48 20.86 -54.37
CA ALA A 78 -7.75 21.00 -53.66
C ALA A 78 -8.36 19.64 -53.24
N LYS A 79 -8.24 18.61 -54.10
CA LYS A 79 -8.67 17.25 -53.77
C LYS A 79 -7.81 16.63 -52.67
N GLU A 80 -6.49 16.79 -52.76
CA GLU A 80 -5.56 16.33 -51.74
C GLU A 80 -5.83 17.00 -50.38
N TYR A 81 -5.96 18.34 -50.38
CA TYR A 81 -6.33 19.12 -49.20
C TYR A 81 -7.65 18.64 -48.57
N SER A 82 -8.69 18.47 -49.40
CA SER A 82 -9.98 17.97 -48.94
C SER A 82 -9.88 16.57 -48.31
N SER A 83 -9.01 15.71 -48.84
CA SER A 83 -8.77 14.38 -48.30
C SER A 83 -8.06 14.44 -46.94
N ILE A 84 -7.07 15.34 -46.81
CA ILE A 84 -6.34 15.59 -45.58
C ILE A 84 -7.27 16.14 -44.50
N LEU A 85 -8.11 17.12 -44.81
CA LEU A 85 -9.12 17.66 -43.90
C LEU A 85 -10.06 16.58 -43.36
N LYS A 86 -10.56 15.70 -44.25
CA LYS A 86 -11.41 14.59 -43.82
C LYS A 86 -10.68 13.65 -42.87
N LEU A 87 -9.39 13.39 -43.11
CA LEU A 87 -8.57 12.58 -42.25
C LEU A 87 -8.36 13.26 -40.87
N GLU A 88 -8.08 14.57 -40.90
CA GLU A 88 -7.94 15.37 -39.65
C GLU A 88 -9.20 15.32 -38.82
N TYR A 89 -10.38 15.58 -39.39
CA TYR A 89 -11.65 15.47 -38.67
C TYR A 89 -11.87 14.07 -38.08
N LYS A 90 -11.54 13.03 -38.85
CA LYS A 90 -11.64 11.65 -38.35
C LYS A 90 -10.71 11.41 -37.18
N LYS A 91 -9.47 11.88 -37.25
CA LYS A 91 -8.49 11.73 -36.17
C LYS A 91 -8.86 12.55 -34.94
N ALA A 92 -9.40 13.74 -35.13
CA ALA A 92 -9.95 14.57 -34.06
C ALA A 92 -11.10 13.87 -33.30
N ASP A 93 -12.01 13.23 -34.02
CA ASP A 93 -13.12 12.47 -33.46
C ASP A 93 -12.60 11.23 -32.69
N GLU A 94 -11.65 10.48 -33.26
CA GLU A 94 -10.98 9.36 -32.58
C GLU A 94 -10.31 9.82 -31.28
N PHE A 95 -9.56 10.93 -31.33
CA PHE A 95 -8.89 11.50 -30.14
C PHE A 95 -9.91 11.86 -29.05
N ASN A 96 -10.99 12.55 -29.38
CA ASN A 96 -12.03 12.92 -28.42
C ASN A 96 -12.72 11.70 -27.80
N LYS A 97 -12.94 10.65 -28.60
CA LYS A 97 -13.46 9.37 -28.08
C LYS A 97 -12.52 8.72 -27.06
N TYR A 98 -11.22 8.67 -27.36
CA TYR A 98 -10.22 8.13 -26.44
C TYR A 98 -10.11 8.99 -25.17
N LYS A 99 -10.10 10.32 -25.29
CA LYS A 99 -10.09 11.24 -24.16
C LYS A 99 -11.30 11.01 -23.25
N THR A 100 -12.51 10.92 -23.82
CA THR A 100 -13.72 10.67 -23.05
C THR A 100 -13.65 9.33 -22.31
N LYS A 101 -13.22 8.28 -23.00
CA LYS A 101 -13.05 6.95 -22.41
C LYS A 101 -12.07 6.97 -21.24
N LEU A 102 -10.92 7.62 -21.38
CA LEU A 102 -9.93 7.77 -20.31
C LEU A 102 -10.51 8.51 -19.10
N ILE A 103 -11.24 9.60 -19.33
CA ILE A 103 -11.89 10.37 -18.26
C ILE A 103 -12.90 9.50 -17.48
N ASP A 104 -13.69 8.69 -18.19
CA ASP A 104 -14.66 7.80 -17.57
C ASP A 104 -13.99 6.66 -16.77
N GLU A 105 -12.91 6.10 -17.30
CA GLU A 105 -12.10 5.12 -16.58
C GLU A 105 -11.48 5.71 -15.30
N LEU A 106 -10.89 6.91 -15.38
CA LEU A 106 -10.34 7.60 -14.21
C LEU A 106 -11.38 7.84 -13.12
N LYS A 107 -12.61 8.25 -13.48
CA LYS A 107 -13.71 8.42 -12.52
C LYS A 107 -14.09 7.11 -11.82
N ASN A 108 -14.06 6.00 -12.55
CA ASN A 108 -14.38 4.68 -12.00
C ASN A 108 -13.33 4.19 -11.00
N TYR A 109 -12.09 4.65 -11.09
CA TYR A 109 -10.98 4.30 -10.19
C TYR A 109 -10.71 5.36 -9.10
N ASN A 110 -11.71 6.17 -8.72
CA ASN A 110 -11.58 7.26 -7.75
C ASN A 110 -10.60 8.37 -8.16
N GLY A 111 -10.27 8.46 -9.45
CA GLY A 111 -9.40 9.48 -10.01
C GLY A 111 -10.16 10.72 -10.50
N ALA A 112 -11.18 11.17 -9.78
CA ALA A 112 -12.02 12.29 -10.22
C ALA A 112 -11.24 13.60 -10.41
N GLU A 113 -10.30 13.90 -9.53
CA GLU A 113 -9.44 15.09 -9.63
C GLU A 113 -8.54 15.01 -10.87
N LEU A 114 -7.91 13.85 -11.10
CA LEU A 114 -7.08 13.60 -12.28
C LEU A 114 -7.91 13.67 -13.58
N ALA A 115 -9.16 13.18 -13.55
CA ALA A 115 -10.07 13.27 -14.69
C ALA A 115 -10.37 14.72 -15.09
N VAL A 116 -10.52 15.62 -14.12
CA VAL A 116 -10.70 17.06 -14.35
C VAL A 116 -9.44 17.66 -14.96
N GLU A 117 -8.28 17.35 -14.42
CA GLU A 117 -6.99 17.83 -14.90
C GLU A 117 -6.70 17.38 -16.33
N VAL A 118 -6.92 16.10 -16.66
CA VAL A 118 -6.81 15.57 -18.04
C VAL A 118 -7.77 16.27 -18.99
N ASN A 119 -9.00 16.56 -18.54
CA ASN A 119 -9.98 17.24 -19.38
C ASN A 119 -9.54 18.66 -19.77
N VAL A 120 -8.87 19.37 -18.88
CA VAL A 120 -8.38 20.74 -19.06
C VAL A 120 -7.06 20.77 -19.82
N SER A 121 -6.12 19.89 -19.47
CA SER A 121 -4.74 19.93 -19.97
C SER A 121 -4.58 19.33 -21.38
N VAL A 122 -5.46 18.40 -21.76
CA VAL A 122 -5.36 17.69 -23.03
C VAL A 122 -6.39 18.21 -24.01
N GLU A 123 -6.01 19.23 -24.78
CA GLU A 123 -6.84 19.83 -25.86
C GLU A 123 -6.25 19.52 -27.22
N LEU A 124 -7.13 19.46 -28.25
CA LEU A 124 -6.69 19.33 -29.64
C LEU A 124 -5.93 20.60 -30.07
N PRO A 125 -4.73 20.43 -30.62
CA PRO A 125 -3.93 21.58 -31.06
C PRO A 125 -4.53 22.27 -32.29
N VAL A 126 -4.41 23.58 -32.35
CA VAL A 126 -4.96 24.41 -33.40
C VAL A 126 -4.03 24.47 -34.64
N ASN A 127 -2.74 24.18 -34.50
CA ASN A 127 -1.75 24.21 -35.56
C ASN A 127 -0.61 23.21 -35.36
N ALA A 128 0.23 23.00 -36.37
CA ALA A 128 1.34 22.04 -36.36
C ALA A 128 2.32 22.25 -35.21
N ALA A 129 2.71 23.49 -34.90
CA ALA A 129 3.66 23.78 -33.80
C ALA A 129 3.08 23.40 -32.45
N LYS A 130 1.78 23.61 -32.21
CA LYS A 130 1.10 23.18 -31.00
C LYS A 130 0.95 21.65 -30.94
N THR A 131 0.88 20.98 -32.10
CA THR A 131 0.86 19.50 -32.14
C THR A 131 2.16 18.94 -31.65
N GLU A 132 3.31 19.45 -32.03
CA GLU A 132 4.63 19.00 -31.53
C GLU A 132 4.76 19.24 -30.01
N GLN A 133 4.29 20.40 -29.54
CA GLN A 133 4.28 20.70 -28.10
C GLN A 133 3.38 19.73 -27.32
N LEU A 134 2.20 19.42 -27.88
CA LEU A 134 1.29 18.44 -27.25
C LEU A 134 1.90 17.05 -27.22
N VAL A 135 2.47 16.56 -28.32
CA VAL A 135 3.15 15.25 -28.37
C VAL A 135 4.25 15.19 -27.33
N LYS A 136 5.11 16.19 -27.26
CA LYS A 136 6.17 16.28 -26.27
C LYS A 136 5.62 16.29 -24.84
N SER A 137 4.56 17.06 -24.58
CA SER A 137 3.90 17.10 -23.27
C SER A 137 3.33 15.74 -22.87
N ILE A 138 2.75 15.00 -23.82
CA ILE A 138 2.25 13.63 -23.59
C ILE A 138 3.40 12.67 -23.30
N GLU A 139 4.50 12.75 -24.04
CA GLU A 139 5.69 11.92 -23.81
C GLU A 139 6.33 12.19 -22.45
N ASP A 140 6.47 13.47 -22.08
CA ASP A 140 6.98 13.89 -20.77
C ASP A 140 6.05 13.39 -19.64
N THR A 141 4.74 13.51 -19.83
CA THR A 141 3.73 13.02 -18.86
C THR A 141 3.77 11.51 -18.74
N ASN A 142 3.86 10.77 -19.84
CA ASN A 142 4.00 9.31 -19.81
C ASN A 142 5.28 8.89 -19.09
N SER A 143 6.40 9.57 -19.34
CA SER A 143 7.66 9.31 -18.65
C SER A 143 7.53 9.56 -17.14
N PHE A 144 6.85 10.63 -16.74
CA PHE A 144 6.56 10.92 -15.34
C PHE A 144 5.65 9.86 -14.71
N ILE A 145 4.60 9.42 -15.39
CA ILE A 145 3.69 8.36 -14.92
C ILE A 145 4.45 7.05 -14.69
N GLU A 146 5.35 6.65 -15.60
CA GLU A 146 6.14 5.45 -15.43
C GLU A 146 7.11 5.56 -14.23
N LEU A 147 7.74 6.72 -14.02
CA LEU A 147 8.56 6.96 -12.83
C LEU A 147 7.75 6.87 -11.53
N GLU A 148 6.57 7.49 -11.50
CA GLU A 148 5.68 7.41 -10.32
C GLU A 148 5.17 5.98 -10.08
N LYS A 149 4.87 5.23 -11.13
CA LYS A 149 4.49 3.83 -11.06
C LYS A 149 5.62 2.97 -10.46
N GLU A 150 6.86 3.18 -10.92
CA GLU A 150 8.03 2.51 -10.33
C GLU A 150 8.22 2.90 -8.86
N ARG A 151 8.04 4.19 -8.53
CA ARG A 151 8.13 4.66 -7.13
C ARG A 151 7.09 4.03 -6.23
N VAL A 152 5.83 3.98 -6.70
CA VAL A 152 4.73 3.34 -5.96
C VAL A 152 4.98 1.84 -5.81
N HIS A 153 5.41 1.17 -6.88
CA HIS A 153 5.72 -0.27 -6.83
C HIS A 153 6.82 -0.57 -5.82
N LYS A 154 7.91 0.20 -5.85
CA LYS A 154 8.97 0.09 -4.85
C LYS A 154 8.48 0.40 -3.43
N GLY A 155 7.59 1.38 -3.29
CA GLY A 155 6.95 1.68 -2.01
C GLY A 155 6.12 0.51 -1.46
N ILE A 156 5.40 -0.19 -2.32
CA ILE A 156 4.64 -1.41 -1.96
C ILE A 156 5.59 -2.51 -1.52
N GLU A 157 6.65 -2.79 -2.28
CA GLU A 157 7.67 -3.79 -1.92
C GLU A 157 8.33 -3.48 -0.57
N ASP A 158 8.65 -2.20 -0.32
CA ASP A 158 9.23 -1.77 0.95
C ASP A 158 8.24 -1.97 2.11
N MET A 159 6.95 -1.69 1.91
CA MET A 159 5.90 -1.94 2.91
C MET A 159 5.70 -3.42 3.20
N GLU A 160 5.70 -4.27 2.17
CA GLU A 160 5.64 -5.72 2.32
C GLU A 160 6.83 -6.25 3.11
N ARG A 161 8.04 -5.76 2.81
CA ARG A 161 9.25 -6.11 3.56
C ARG A 161 9.20 -5.65 5.02
N ILE A 162 8.67 -4.45 5.29
CA ILE A 162 8.47 -3.95 6.66
C ILE A 162 7.47 -4.85 7.39
N LYS A 163 6.36 -5.22 6.75
CA LYS A 163 5.36 -6.12 7.30
C LYS A 163 5.97 -7.49 7.65
N ASP A 164 6.69 -8.11 6.71
CA ASP A 164 7.34 -9.42 6.92
C ASP A 164 8.36 -9.37 8.08
N ASN A 165 9.16 -8.31 8.14
CA ASN A 165 10.09 -8.11 9.26
C ASN A 165 9.36 -7.94 10.60
N PHE A 166 8.24 -7.23 10.62
CA PHE A 166 7.44 -7.05 11.81
C PHE A 166 6.80 -8.35 12.27
N GLU A 167 6.23 -9.13 11.35
CA GLU A 167 5.69 -10.47 11.61
C GLU A 167 6.74 -11.38 12.23
N ASN A 168 7.93 -11.44 11.64
CA ASN A 168 9.03 -12.25 12.13
C ASN A 168 9.47 -11.82 13.54
N ARG A 169 9.49 -10.53 13.85
CA ARG A 169 9.78 -10.03 15.22
C ARG A 169 8.69 -10.41 16.21
N CYS A 170 7.42 -10.38 15.82
CA CYS A 170 6.31 -10.84 16.64
C CYS A 170 6.43 -12.34 16.92
N ILE A 171 6.71 -13.16 15.93
CA ILE A 171 6.92 -14.61 16.06
C ILE A 171 8.11 -14.87 16.98
N GLN A 172 9.24 -14.18 16.75
CA GLN A 172 10.43 -14.34 17.61
C GLN A 172 10.13 -14.03 19.08
N THR A 173 9.35 -12.97 19.33
CA THR A 173 8.92 -12.62 20.68
C THR A 173 8.08 -13.73 21.29
N CYS A 174 7.14 -14.30 20.53
CA CYS A 174 6.33 -15.43 20.97
C CYS A 174 7.18 -16.68 21.23
N CYS A 175 8.16 -16.97 20.38
CA CYS A 175 9.10 -18.09 20.57
C CYS A 175 9.98 -17.89 21.82
N ASN A 176 10.42 -16.67 22.09
CA ASN A 176 11.17 -16.37 23.30
C ASN A 176 10.31 -16.62 24.55
N ILE A 177 9.06 -16.15 24.55
CA ILE A 177 8.10 -16.42 25.63
C ILE A 177 7.87 -17.93 25.76
N LYS A 178 7.65 -18.66 24.67
CA LYS A 178 7.51 -20.12 24.66
C LYS A 178 8.71 -20.77 25.35
N THR A 179 9.93 -20.42 24.94
CA THR A 179 11.16 -20.96 25.50
C THR A 179 11.25 -20.70 26.99
N GLU A 180 10.92 -19.49 27.45
CA GLU A 180 10.93 -19.16 28.87
C GLU A 180 9.86 -19.95 29.68
N LEU A 181 8.66 -20.09 29.08
CA LEU A 181 7.61 -20.90 29.73
C LEU A 181 7.97 -22.39 29.79
N GLU A 182 8.67 -22.93 28.81
CA GLU A 182 9.17 -24.30 28.81
C GLU A 182 10.32 -24.51 29.81
N ARG A 183 11.08 -23.46 30.10
CA ARG A 183 12.13 -23.46 31.13
C ARG A 183 11.56 -23.37 32.55
N LEU A 184 10.40 -22.74 32.71
CA LEU A 184 9.81 -22.51 34.03
C LEU A 184 9.67 -23.79 34.86
N PRO A 185 9.12 -24.93 34.39
CA PRO A 185 9.07 -26.15 35.14
C PRO A 185 10.46 -26.69 35.54
N LYS A 186 11.45 -26.53 34.62
CA LYS A 186 12.81 -27.05 34.81
C LYS A 186 13.62 -26.26 35.87
N LEU A 187 13.39 -24.95 35.95
CA LEU A 187 14.13 -24.04 36.83
C LEU A 187 13.40 -23.75 38.15
N SER A 188 12.12 -24.13 38.25
CA SER A 188 11.27 -23.92 39.41
C SER A 188 11.29 -25.08 40.39
N HIS A 189 12.39 -25.83 40.45
CA HIS A 189 12.56 -26.89 41.42
C HIS A 189 12.72 -26.34 42.82
N ILE A 190 12.16 -27.03 43.78
CA ILE A 190 12.42 -26.80 45.20
C ILE A 190 12.98 -28.07 45.85
N ARG A 191 13.87 -27.87 46.79
CA ARG A 191 14.45 -28.96 47.54
C ARG A 191 13.54 -29.35 48.70
N MET A 192 13.12 -30.60 48.73
CA MET A 192 12.28 -31.19 49.77
C MET A 192 12.85 -32.57 50.14
N ASP A 193 13.06 -32.82 51.41
CA ASP A 193 13.51 -34.13 51.93
C ASP A 193 14.71 -34.74 51.16
N ASN A 194 15.69 -33.92 50.76
CA ASN A 194 16.86 -34.23 49.94
C ASN A 194 16.62 -34.52 48.45
N GLU A 195 15.41 -34.30 47.95
CA GLU A 195 15.08 -34.42 46.53
C GLU A 195 14.77 -33.06 45.94
N ASP A 196 15.17 -32.85 44.69
CA ASP A 196 14.77 -31.66 43.91
C ASP A 196 13.50 -31.99 43.16
N ILE A 197 12.41 -31.34 43.55
CA ILE A 197 11.06 -31.59 43.00
C ILE A 197 10.62 -30.44 42.18
N ALA A 198 10.19 -30.72 40.92
CA ALA A 198 9.51 -29.74 40.06
C ALA A 198 8.13 -29.43 40.64
N ILE A 199 7.92 -28.20 41.07
CA ILE A 199 6.64 -27.78 41.69
C ILE A 199 5.60 -27.37 40.63
N ILE A 200 6.03 -26.85 39.50
CA ILE A 200 5.18 -26.32 38.46
C ILE A 200 5.21 -27.27 37.28
N GLY A 201 4.05 -27.79 36.90
CA GLY A 201 3.82 -28.40 35.59
C GLY A 201 3.03 -27.44 34.70
N LEU A 202 3.51 -27.18 33.52
CA LEU A 202 2.85 -26.29 32.57
C LEU A 202 2.49 -27.06 31.32
N TYR A 203 1.24 -26.97 30.93
CA TYR A 203 0.73 -27.50 29.67
C TYR A 203 0.18 -26.39 28.80
N ILE A 204 0.79 -26.19 27.64
CA ILE A 204 0.37 -25.19 26.65
C ILE A 204 0.20 -25.90 25.30
N PRO A 205 -1.00 -25.91 24.72
CA PRO A 205 -1.26 -26.53 23.42
C PRO A 205 -0.77 -25.61 22.29
N TYR A 206 0.48 -25.72 21.91
CA TYR A 206 1.04 -24.97 20.79
C TYR A 206 0.52 -25.49 19.46
N VAL A 207 0.34 -24.58 18.49
CA VAL A 207 0.18 -24.97 17.09
C VAL A 207 1.53 -25.42 16.52
N ARG A 208 1.52 -26.07 15.35
CA ARG A 208 2.76 -26.47 14.67
C ARG A 208 3.55 -25.22 14.24
N GLU A 209 4.87 -25.29 14.34
CA GLU A 209 5.73 -24.13 14.06
C GLU A 209 5.63 -23.63 12.62
N GLU A 210 5.38 -24.54 11.67
CA GLU A 210 5.16 -24.21 10.26
C GLU A 210 3.95 -23.27 10.04
N MET A 211 2.99 -23.28 10.98
CA MET A 211 1.80 -22.43 10.92
C MET A 211 1.97 -21.06 11.57
N TYR A 212 3.10 -20.80 12.22
CA TYR A 212 3.29 -19.55 12.97
C TYR A 212 3.26 -18.34 12.06
N LYS A 213 3.91 -18.43 10.89
CA LYS A 213 3.96 -17.32 9.92
C LYS A 213 2.57 -17.00 9.38
N ASP A 214 1.85 -18.00 8.88
CA ASP A 214 0.54 -17.81 8.28
C ASP A 214 -0.47 -17.23 9.29
N ARG A 215 -0.46 -17.76 10.52
CA ARG A 215 -1.36 -17.27 11.58
C ARG A 215 -1.02 -15.86 12.04
N MET A 216 0.28 -15.53 12.12
CA MET A 216 0.72 -14.19 12.53
C MET A 216 0.40 -13.17 11.44
N SER A 217 0.64 -13.51 10.17
CA SER A 217 0.28 -12.67 9.03
C SER A 217 -1.22 -12.38 9.01
N ALA A 218 -2.06 -13.42 9.10
CA ALA A 218 -3.51 -13.26 9.16
C ALA A 218 -3.95 -12.39 10.34
N TYR A 219 -3.35 -12.58 11.52
CA TYR A 219 -3.66 -11.77 12.70
C TYR A 219 -3.30 -10.29 12.52
N ILE A 220 -2.16 -10.01 11.89
CA ILE A 220 -1.71 -8.65 11.61
C ILE A 220 -2.62 -8.00 10.56
N ASP A 221 -2.96 -8.73 9.49
CA ASP A 221 -3.87 -8.24 8.45
C ASP A 221 -5.27 -7.90 9.00
N GLU A 222 -5.85 -8.79 9.80
CA GLU A 222 -7.10 -8.51 10.52
C GLU A 222 -6.99 -7.27 11.41
N THR A 223 -5.82 -7.09 12.07
CA THR A 223 -5.58 -5.93 12.92
C THR A 223 -5.49 -4.64 12.12
N ILE A 224 -4.86 -4.66 10.94
CA ILE A 224 -4.74 -3.52 10.03
C ILE A 224 -6.14 -3.13 9.53
N VAL A 225 -6.87 -4.09 8.94
CA VAL A 225 -8.22 -3.86 8.41
C VAL A 225 -9.17 -3.29 9.49
N ALA A 226 -9.13 -3.87 10.70
CA ALA A 226 -9.96 -3.37 11.79
C ALA A 226 -9.51 -1.97 12.26
N ALA A 227 -8.21 -1.66 12.22
CA ALA A 227 -7.68 -0.35 12.58
C ALA A 227 -8.11 0.75 11.61
N GLU A 228 -8.31 0.43 10.33
CA GLU A 228 -8.77 1.39 9.31
C GLU A 228 -10.20 1.89 9.57
N SER A 229 -11.02 1.13 10.29
CA SER A 229 -12.38 1.55 10.65
C SER A 229 -12.44 2.73 11.62
N PHE A 230 -11.35 3.01 12.35
CA PHE A 230 -11.28 4.13 13.29
C PHE A 230 -10.89 5.42 12.56
N LYS A 231 -11.70 6.46 12.73
CA LYS A 231 -11.47 7.78 12.12
C LYS A 231 -10.36 8.54 12.84
N GLU A 232 -10.31 8.44 14.16
CA GLU A 232 -9.35 9.17 14.99
C GLU A 232 -8.03 8.38 15.11
N GLN A 233 -6.92 9.07 14.91
CA GLN A 233 -5.58 8.49 14.98
C GLN A 233 -5.26 7.91 16.35
N GLU A 234 -5.68 8.58 17.44
CA GLU A 234 -5.46 8.10 18.79
C GLU A 234 -6.22 6.80 19.11
N GLU A 235 -7.46 6.68 18.63
CA GLU A 235 -8.24 5.44 18.78
C GLU A 235 -7.61 4.30 18.02
N ARG A 236 -7.15 4.58 16.80
CA ARG A 236 -6.40 3.63 15.98
C ARG A 236 -5.15 3.12 16.70
N PHE A 237 -4.35 4.03 17.26
CA PHE A 237 -3.16 3.64 18.04
C PHE A 237 -3.49 2.84 19.28
N ARG A 238 -4.51 3.22 20.04
CA ARG A 238 -4.97 2.46 21.22
C ARG A 238 -5.40 1.04 20.83
N TYR A 239 -6.16 0.92 19.76
CA TYR A 239 -6.57 -0.39 19.25
C TYR A 239 -5.37 -1.25 18.87
N ILE A 240 -4.49 -0.76 18.00
CA ILE A 240 -3.28 -1.47 17.58
C ILE A 240 -2.43 -1.89 18.79
N ARG A 241 -2.18 -0.98 19.72
CA ARG A 241 -1.42 -1.27 20.95
C ARG A 241 -2.05 -2.39 21.77
N SER A 242 -3.37 -2.40 21.86
CA SER A 242 -4.11 -3.45 22.57
C SER A 242 -3.95 -4.81 21.88
N ARG A 243 -3.98 -4.84 20.54
CA ARG A 243 -3.82 -6.05 19.74
C ARG A 243 -2.38 -6.59 19.79
N LEU A 244 -1.39 -5.72 19.84
CA LEU A 244 0.03 -6.07 19.92
C LEU A 244 0.50 -6.36 21.36
N SER A 245 -0.42 -6.49 22.34
CA SER A 245 -0.06 -6.93 23.67
C SER A 245 0.49 -8.35 23.66
N TRP A 246 1.51 -8.63 24.48
CA TRP A 246 2.19 -9.93 24.53
C TRP A 246 1.22 -11.11 24.67
N LYS A 247 0.17 -10.95 25.48
CA LYS A 247 -0.86 -11.98 25.71
C LYS A 247 -1.63 -12.31 24.43
N ARG A 248 -1.97 -11.31 23.64
CA ARG A 248 -2.71 -11.50 22.38
C ARG A 248 -1.80 -12.04 21.28
N LEU A 249 -0.58 -11.54 21.17
CA LEU A 249 0.40 -12.09 20.23
C LEU A 249 0.71 -13.56 20.55
N PHE A 250 0.94 -13.88 21.81
CA PHE A 250 1.20 -15.25 22.23
C PHE A 250 0.02 -16.19 21.93
N SER A 251 -1.22 -15.70 22.03
CA SER A 251 -2.40 -16.51 21.69
C SER A 251 -2.43 -16.95 20.21
N VAL A 252 -1.69 -16.28 19.33
CA VAL A 252 -1.61 -16.67 17.91
C VAL A 252 -0.90 -18.00 17.72
N ILE A 253 0.12 -18.29 18.55
CA ILE A 253 0.89 -19.54 18.48
C ILE A 253 0.32 -20.66 19.36
N VAL A 254 -0.76 -20.39 20.07
CA VAL A 254 -1.46 -21.37 20.92
C VAL A 254 -2.78 -21.76 20.26
N THR A 255 -3.13 -23.04 20.33
CA THR A 255 -4.38 -23.54 19.72
C THR A 255 -5.60 -23.00 20.44
N ASP A 256 -5.59 -23.05 21.78
CA ASP A 256 -6.64 -22.55 22.64
C ASP A 256 -6.06 -22.09 23.98
N MET A 257 -6.18 -20.81 24.28
CA MET A 257 -5.71 -20.21 25.54
C MET A 257 -6.46 -20.75 26.77
N ASN A 258 -7.69 -21.20 26.60
CA ASN A 258 -8.47 -21.78 27.70
C ASN A 258 -8.01 -23.19 28.05
N SER A 259 -7.26 -23.84 27.19
CA SER A 259 -6.69 -25.16 27.40
C SER A 259 -5.30 -25.13 28.08
N VAL A 260 -4.76 -23.93 28.29
CA VAL A 260 -3.52 -23.76 29.07
C VAL A 260 -3.79 -24.16 30.52
N ARG A 261 -2.92 -25.03 31.07
CA ARG A 261 -3.07 -25.55 32.42
C ARG A 261 -1.78 -25.40 33.19
N ILE A 262 -1.92 -24.92 34.40
CA ILE A 262 -0.86 -24.90 35.40
C ILE A 262 -1.19 -25.98 36.41
N ASN A 263 -0.30 -26.96 36.56
CA ASN A 263 -0.41 -28.00 37.54
C ASN A 263 0.62 -27.72 38.66
N LEU A 264 0.21 -27.86 39.89
CA LEU A 264 1.08 -27.71 41.04
C LEU A 264 1.29 -29.07 41.73
N TYR A 265 2.53 -29.33 42.13
CA TYR A 265 2.85 -30.52 42.89
C TYR A 265 2.29 -30.41 44.29
N LYS A 266 1.54 -31.43 44.71
CA LYS A 266 1.00 -31.58 46.08
C LYS A 266 1.39 -32.92 46.65
N ARG A 267 2.02 -32.91 47.83
CA ARG A 267 2.28 -34.09 48.60
C ARG A 267 1.21 -34.26 49.67
N GLU A 268 0.47 -35.36 49.61
CA GLU A 268 -0.55 -35.69 50.62
C GLU A 268 0.07 -36.55 51.71
N ARG A 269 0.14 -36.03 52.97
CA ARG A 269 0.73 -36.72 54.13
C ARG A 269 0.04 -38.02 54.48
N ILE A 270 -1.27 -38.14 54.25
CA ILE A 270 -2.09 -39.27 54.73
C ILE A 270 -1.94 -40.50 53.83
N LYS A 271 -1.53 -40.36 52.61
CA LYS A 271 -1.49 -41.49 51.64
C LYS A 271 -0.10 -41.70 51.01
N ASP A 272 0.89 -40.97 51.43
CA ASP A 272 2.24 -40.96 50.83
C ASP A 272 2.23 -40.85 49.27
N GLN A 273 1.14 -40.27 48.73
CA GLN A 273 0.93 -40.08 47.32
C GLN A 273 1.25 -38.62 46.95
N SER A 274 2.21 -38.50 46.06
CA SER A 274 2.49 -37.21 45.43
C SER A 274 1.82 -37.15 44.09
N ARG A 275 1.13 -36.05 43.77
CA ARG A 275 0.48 -35.86 42.50
C ARG A 275 0.49 -34.42 42.06
N TYR A 276 0.44 -34.23 40.75
CA TYR A 276 0.18 -32.93 40.18
C TYR A 276 -1.32 -32.70 40.13
N LEU A 277 -1.79 -31.60 40.73
CA LEU A 277 -3.17 -31.15 40.69
C LEU A 277 -3.26 -29.88 39.89
N ARG A 278 -4.42 -29.65 39.26
CA ARG A 278 -4.69 -28.34 38.68
C ARG A 278 -4.62 -27.27 39.76
N TYR A 279 -4.22 -26.06 39.39
CA TYR A 279 -4.12 -24.94 40.32
C TYR A 279 -5.39 -24.77 41.16
N GLU A 280 -6.57 -24.83 40.49
CA GLU A 280 -7.88 -24.67 41.10
C GLU A 280 -8.18 -25.81 42.16
N GLU A 281 -7.73 -27.01 41.85
CA GLU A 281 -7.90 -28.17 42.74
C GLU A 281 -6.90 -28.16 43.90
N ALA A 282 -5.67 -27.63 43.64
CA ALA A 282 -4.63 -27.56 44.64
C ALA A 282 -4.96 -26.55 45.76
N VAL A 283 -5.70 -25.50 45.45
CA VAL A 283 -6.04 -24.37 46.35
C VAL A 283 -7.28 -24.63 47.24
N GLY A 284 -7.81 -25.83 47.28
CA GLY A 284 -9.15 -26.13 47.79
C GLY A 284 -9.43 -25.97 49.31
N SER A 285 -8.48 -25.80 50.23
CA SER A 285 -8.76 -25.51 51.66
C SER A 285 -7.86 -24.42 52.20
N THR A 286 -8.40 -23.52 53.04
CA THR A 286 -7.76 -22.26 53.45
C THR A 286 -6.35 -22.43 54.08
N GLY A 287 -6.10 -23.47 54.86
CA GLY A 287 -4.77 -23.69 55.48
C GLY A 287 -3.77 -24.39 54.56
N GLN A 288 -4.25 -25.31 53.70
CA GLN A 288 -3.41 -25.99 52.71
C GLN A 288 -3.04 -25.12 51.54
N SER A 289 -3.92 -24.18 51.17
CA SER A 289 -3.71 -23.19 50.11
C SER A 289 -2.48 -22.34 50.36
N GLN A 290 -2.23 -21.93 51.59
CA GLN A 290 -1.09 -21.08 51.93
C GLN A 290 0.26 -21.81 51.75
N GLY A 291 0.34 -23.08 52.13
CA GLY A 291 1.54 -23.88 51.90
C GLY A 291 1.87 -24.05 50.42
N ILE A 292 0.87 -24.29 49.57
CA ILE A 292 1.01 -24.40 48.12
C ILE A 292 1.42 -23.07 47.53
N TYR A 293 0.83 -21.97 48.02
CA TYR A 293 1.16 -20.62 47.56
C TYR A 293 2.63 -20.27 47.84
N ILE A 294 3.13 -20.59 49.00
CA ILE A 294 4.53 -20.36 49.38
C ILE A 294 5.47 -21.25 48.55
N GLN A 295 5.12 -22.51 48.34
CA GLN A 295 5.89 -23.39 47.45
C GLN A 295 5.95 -22.80 46.01
N PHE A 296 4.85 -22.32 45.51
CA PHE A 296 4.81 -21.67 44.21
C PHE A 296 5.69 -20.41 44.15
N LEU A 297 5.62 -19.54 45.15
CA LEU A 297 6.48 -18.36 45.28
C LEU A 297 7.96 -18.73 45.34
N ILE A 298 8.34 -19.74 46.11
CA ILE A 298 9.72 -20.22 46.18
C ILE A 298 10.17 -20.73 44.80
N ALA A 299 9.31 -21.48 44.11
CA ALA A 299 9.60 -21.99 42.77
C ALA A 299 9.83 -20.85 41.75
N ILE A 300 9.00 -19.80 41.79
CA ILE A 300 9.17 -18.61 40.92
C ILE A 300 10.46 -17.86 41.29
N ILE A 301 10.78 -17.70 42.57
CA ILE A 301 12.02 -17.04 42.97
C ILE A 301 13.24 -17.87 42.59
N ASN A 302 13.18 -19.17 42.68
CA ASN A 302 14.24 -20.05 42.19
C ASN A 302 14.42 -19.92 40.70
N TYR A 303 13.32 -19.86 39.92
CA TYR A 303 13.36 -19.60 38.49
C TYR A 303 14.04 -18.28 38.19
N ILE A 304 13.63 -17.18 38.83
CA ILE A 304 14.22 -15.84 38.63
C ILE A 304 15.71 -15.84 39.04
N SER A 305 16.05 -16.46 40.14
CA SER A 305 17.44 -16.56 40.60
C SER A 305 18.31 -17.37 39.65
N ASN A 306 17.79 -18.48 39.12
CA ASN A 306 18.53 -19.32 38.19
C ASN A 306 18.69 -18.67 36.79
N MET A 307 17.76 -17.80 36.40
CA MET A 307 17.89 -17.00 35.20
C MET A 307 18.93 -15.89 35.32
N ASN A 308 19.09 -15.32 36.52
CA ASN A 308 19.95 -14.17 36.80
C ASN A 308 21.23 -14.57 37.51
N THR A 309 21.68 -15.84 37.43
CA THR A 309 22.99 -16.24 37.96
C THR A 309 24.08 -15.40 37.29
N VAL A 310 24.56 -14.43 38.04
CA VAL A 310 25.76 -13.68 37.73
C VAL A 310 26.94 -14.65 37.72
N SER A 311 27.84 -14.49 36.82
CA SER A 311 29.01 -15.32 36.52
C SER A 311 29.95 -15.62 37.69
N ASP A 312 29.71 -15.09 38.89
CA ASP A 312 30.57 -15.23 40.07
C ASP A 312 30.16 -16.35 41.04
N GLY A 313 29.16 -17.15 40.69
CA GLY A 313 28.82 -18.37 41.49
C GLY A 313 28.23 -18.10 42.86
N GLN A 314 28.01 -16.86 43.28
CA GLN A 314 27.35 -16.57 44.55
C GLN A 314 25.83 -16.65 44.40
N PRO A 315 25.13 -17.41 45.27
CA PRO A 315 23.68 -17.46 45.25
C PRO A 315 23.11 -16.09 45.61
N LEU A 316 22.27 -15.54 44.73
CA LEU A 316 21.52 -14.33 45.03
C LEU A 316 20.67 -14.53 46.29
N GLY A 317 20.74 -13.60 47.23
CA GLY A 317 19.87 -13.58 48.40
C GLY A 317 18.41 -13.53 47.97
N LYS A 318 17.61 -14.48 48.44
CA LYS A 318 16.19 -14.62 48.08
C LYS A 318 15.35 -14.16 49.26
N THR A 319 14.46 -13.20 49.06
CA THR A 319 13.57 -12.70 50.10
C THR A 319 12.13 -12.69 49.61
N ILE A 320 11.23 -13.24 50.39
CA ILE A 320 9.78 -13.19 50.18
C ILE A 320 9.17 -12.28 51.23
N PHE A 321 8.33 -11.36 50.81
CA PHE A 321 7.56 -10.51 51.68
C PHE A 321 6.07 -10.89 51.57
N ILE A 322 5.49 -11.36 52.70
CA ILE A 322 4.07 -11.77 52.73
C ILE A 322 3.39 -11.06 53.87
N ASP A 323 2.35 -10.28 53.57
CA ASP A 323 1.53 -9.64 54.60
C ASP A 323 0.60 -10.68 55.26
N ASN A 324 0.74 -10.82 56.58
CA ASN A 324 -0.09 -11.64 57.45
C ASN A 324 -0.36 -13.10 56.97
N PRO A 325 0.66 -13.90 56.64
CA PRO A 325 0.46 -15.26 56.18
C PRO A 325 -0.12 -16.21 57.26
N PHE A 326 -0.10 -15.80 58.49
CA PHE A 326 -0.55 -16.59 59.63
C PHE A 326 -2.03 -16.41 59.98
N GLY A 327 -2.73 -15.48 59.34
CA GLY A 327 -4.10 -15.10 59.67
C GLY A 327 -5.13 -16.22 59.65
N ALA A 328 -4.93 -17.23 58.82
CA ALA A 328 -5.86 -18.34 58.65
C ALA A 328 -5.38 -19.70 59.20
N ALA A 329 -4.10 -19.83 59.55
CA ALA A 329 -3.51 -21.09 60.03
C ALA A 329 -2.76 -20.84 61.33
N LYS A 330 -3.43 -21.09 62.45
CA LYS A 330 -2.86 -20.92 63.80
C LYS A 330 -2.00 -22.11 64.25
N ASP A 331 -2.01 -23.21 63.49
CA ASP A 331 -1.35 -24.45 63.92
C ASP A 331 0.10 -24.50 63.44
N ILE A 332 1.01 -24.60 64.37
CA ILE A 332 2.45 -24.67 64.15
C ILE A 332 2.83 -25.81 63.19
N TYR A 333 2.06 -26.88 63.15
CA TYR A 333 2.25 -28.02 62.25
C TYR A 333 2.16 -27.72 60.77
N ILE A 334 1.50 -26.62 60.43
CA ILE A 334 1.40 -26.16 59.03
C ILE A 334 2.66 -25.38 58.65
N TRP A 335 3.23 -24.64 59.58
CA TRP A 335 4.33 -23.71 59.37
C TRP A 335 5.70 -24.35 59.46
N GLU A 336 5.88 -25.36 60.34
CA GLU A 336 7.16 -26.03 60.46
C GLU A 336 7.70 -26.60 59.14
N PRO A 337 6.89 -27.29 58.30
CA PRO A 337 7.33 -27.71 56.98
C PRO A 337 7.68 -26.54 56.05
N ILE A 338 6.94 -25.42 56.14
CA ILE A 338 7.19 -24.23 55.32
C ILE A 338 8.52 -23.58 55.74
N PHE A 339 8.81 -23.43 57.03
CA PHE A 339 10.09 -22.91 57.53
C PHE A 339 11.26 -23.79 57.12
N LYS A 340 11.11 -25.11 57.19
CA LYS A 340 12.12 -26.05 56.67
C LYS A 340 12.36 -25.85 55.16
N LEU A 341 11.29 -25.70 54.40
CA LEU A 341 11.36 -25.48 52.98
C LEU A 341 12.09 -24.16 52.62
N LEU A 342 11.76 -23.08 53.30
CA LEU A 342 12.42 -21.77 53.14
C LEU A 342 13.91 -21.87 53.47
N ALA A 343 14.26 -22.52 54.59
CA ALA A 343 15.65 -22.68 55.01
C ALA A 343 16.48 -23.49 54.03
N VAL A 344 15.97 -24.61 53.53
CA VAL A 344 16.67 -25.47 52.56
C VAL A 344 16.82 -24.78 51.18
N ASN A 345 15.92 -23.90 50.84
CA ASN A 345 15.99 -23.13 49.57
C ASN A 345 16.69 -21.78 49.70
N HIS A 346 17.25 -21.50 50.90
CA HIS A 346 17.94 -20.24 51.22
C HIS A 346 17.09 -19.00 50.95
N VAL A 347 15.81 -19.06 51.36
CA VAL A 347 14.84 -17.97 51.17
C VAL A 347 14.52 -17.34 52.52
N GLN A 348 14.72 -16.05 52.64
CA GLN A 348 14.29 -15.25 53.77
C GLN A 348 12.81 -14.92 53.65
N LEU A 349 12.02 -15.17 54.68
CA LEU A 349 10.62 -14.72 54.75
C LEU A 349 10.52 -13.51 55.70
N ILE A 350 9.99 -12.41 55.20
CA ILE A 350 9.65 -11.25 56.00
C ILE A 350 8.14 -11.19 56.14
N VAL A 351 7.65 -11.19 57.35
CA VAL A 351 6.24 -11.21 57.68
C VAL A 351 5.93 -10.09 58.67
N PRO A 352 5.21 -9.04 58.29
CA PRO A 352 4.61 -8.14 59.23
C PRO A 352 3.42 -8.84 59.89
N ALA A 353 3.61 -9.27 61.14
CA ALA A 353 2.56 -9.94 61.89
C ALA A 353 1.85 -8.93 62.80
N ARG A 354 0.52 -8.80 62.68
CA ARG A 354 -0.30 -8.12 63.69
C ARG A 354 -0.55 -9.03 64.86
N GLY A 355 -0.03 -8.67 66.03
CA GLY A 355 -0.41 -9.28 67.32
C GLY A 355 0.15 -10.69 67.57
N ALA A 356 1.29 -11.04 66.98
CA ALA A 356 2.09 -12.15 67.46
C ALA A 356 2.81 -11.70 68.74
N THR A 357 2.22 -11.95 69.88
CA THR A 357 2.96 -12.05 71.11
C THR A 357 3.77 -13.31 71.01
N PRO A 358 5.05 -13.31 71.44
CA PRO A 358 5.92 -14.48 71.39
C PRO A 358 5.41 -15.61 72.26
#